data_c1c9a4d517a92b8d23c0fa257de55157
#
_entry.id   c1c9a4d517a92b8d23c0fa257de55157
#
_cell.length_a   1.000
_cell.length_b   1.000
_cell.length_c   1.000
_cell.angle_alpha   90.00
_cell.angle_beta   90.00
_cell.angle_gamma   90.00
#
_symmetry.space_group_name_H-M   'P 1'
#
loop_
_entity.id
_entity.type
_entity.pdbx_description
1 polymer ?
#
loop_
_entity_poly.entity_id
_entity_poly.type
_entity_poly.pdbx_seq_one_letter_code
_entity_poly.pdbx_strand_id
1 'polypeptide(L)'
;MVVTGVVGGRWRAEVTPRGTIRPLDGSRGLRWFVAAEDRWHDPEADPTVRQELLDGTPVTLTRLRVPGGDIVQTIRSVPDGGGHTVVSFDNESRSAVAVVLDRRDLVCARMPSIGLPEGITIEGEPAVFPLAHGSRLEVAIAHRPGSAPIDLTSLPDRDRVAAGWRAQIAALGRIELPPGREGHGLARSATYARCALLLDGPAHPEDDPAEFLVGLGQIARLGEPVDPWLGEVVDAVAMLLRGGDGGGELEWSSAMGLASARSVLELAGEQRALADLHRAVGERLIGPPPTIEEVEGSPLVIALAEDRLARRGDDSVELLPHGFPSAWLGHPLEVHDLSLGSAGSLSFAVRWHGERPAVLWEHRGLRLTSGADRAWSSAAESGEALWAAPLGDLG
;
A
#
# COMPACT_ATOMS: atom_id res chain seq x y z
N MET A 1 10.34 -0.41 -2.62
CA MET A 1 10.73 -1.62 -1.86
C MET A 1 9.48 -2.23 -1.27
N VAL A 2 9.30 -3.54 -1.37
CA VAL A 2 8.09 -4.22 -0.87
C VAL A 2 8.47 -5.11 0.31
N VAL A 3 7.75 -4.97 1.43
CA VAL A 3 7.90 -5.85 2.59
C VAL A 3 6.83 -6.94 2.53
N THR A 4 7.21 -8.18 2.79
CA THR A 4 6.30 -9.33 2.94
C THR A 4 6.46 -9.96 4.31
N GLY A 5 5.40 -10.60 4.78
CA GLY A 5 5.35 -11.22 6.10
C GLY A 5 3.93 -11.60 6.48
N VAL A 6 3.73 -11.97 7.74
CA VAL A 6 2.44 -12.33 8.30
C VAL A 6 2.09 -11.36 9.41
N VAL A 7 0.86 -10.83 9.44
CA VAL A 7 0.37 -9.96 10.51
C VAL A 7 0.54 -10.65 11.87
N GLY A 8 1.12 -9.94 12.85
CA GLY A 8 1.44 -10.49 14.17
C GLY A 8 2.63 -11.45 14.21
N GLY A 9 3.20 -11.83 13.06
CA GLY A 9 4.46 -12.58 12.98
C GLY A 9 5.66 -11.67 13.26
N ARG A 10 6.83 -12.25 13.57
CA ARG A 10 8.08 -11.48 13.75
C ARG A 10 8.96 -11.48 12.50
N TRP A 11 8.82 -12.49 11.66
CA TRP A 11 9.61 -12.61 10.44
C TRP A 11 9.07 -11.66 9.36
N ARG A 12 9.98 -10.91 8.78
CA ARG A 12 9.75 -9.98 7.69
C ARG A 12 10.84 -10.15 6.64
N ALA A 13 10.51 -9.89 5.40
CA ALA A 13 11.49 -9.83 4.33
C ALA A 13 11.16 -8.72 3.34
N GLU A 14 12.21 -8.12 2.85
CA GLU A 14 12.16 -7.27 1.67
C GLU A 14 12.09 -8.11 0.41
N VAL A 15 11.21 -7.74 -0.51
CA VAL A 15 11.20 -8.25 -1.88
C VAL A 15 11.74 -7.15 -2.80
N THR A 16 12.89 -7.40 -3.42
CA THR A 16 13.48 -6.44 -4.35
C THR A 16 12.64 -6.30 -5.61
N PRO A 17 12.78 -5.21 -6.40
CA PRO A 17 12.10 -5.07 -7.69
C PRO A 17 12.43 -6.18 -8.71
N ARG A 18 13.40 -7.03 -8.38
CA ARG A 18 13.85 -8.16 -9.19
C ARG A 18 13.41 -9.52 -8.62
N GLY A 19 12.61 -9.53 -7.54
CA GLY A 19 12.06 -10.73 -6.93
C GLY A 19 13.02 -11.49 -6.01
N THR A 20 14.15 -10.90 -5.64
CA THR A 20 15.02 -11.44 -4.58
C THR A 20 14.37 -11.18 -3.22
N ILE A 21 14.35 -12.18 -2.36
CA ILE A 21 13.81 -12.08 -0.99
C ILE A 21 14.99 -11.89 -0.04
N ARG A 22 14.93 -10.83 0.77
CA ARG A 22 15.95 -10.47 1.78
C ARG A 22 15.29 -10.39 3.15
N PRO A 23 15.42 -11.43 4.00
CA PRO A 23 14.89 -11.37 5.36
C PRO A 23 15.54 -10.25 6.17
N LEU A 24 14.70 -9.50 6.94
CA LEU A 24 15.17 -8.38 7.76
C LEU A 24 15.86 -8.82 9.05
N ASP A 25 15.71 -10.08 9.47
CA ASP A 25 16.38 -10.69 10.61
C ASP A 25 17.80 -11.19 10.30
N GLY A 26 18.31 -10.94 9.08
CA GLY A 26 19.59 -11.38 8.61
C GLY A 26 19.68 -12.88 8.26
N SER A 27 18.57 -13.63 8.33
CA SER A 27 18.55 -15.00 7.87
C SER A 27 18.76 -15.08 6.36
N ARG A 28 19.03 -16.30 5.84
CA ARG A 28 19.35 -16.48 4.44
C ARG A 28 18.18 -16.12 3.54
N GLY A 29 18.43 -15.23 2.57
CA GLY A 29 17.50 -14.81 1.54
C GLY A 29 17.27 -15.87 0.45
N LEU A 30 16.59 -15.48 -0.62
CA LEU A 30 16.34 -16.31 -1.79
C LEU A 30 16.59 -15.52 -3.06
N ARG A 31 17.56 -15.95 -3.87
CA ARG A 31 17.75 -15.50 -5.25
C ARG A 31 17.29 -16.60 -6.20
N TRP A 32 16.91 -16.20 -7.39
CA TRP A 32 16.42 -17.10 -8.43
C TRP A 32 17.07 -16.80 -9.77
N PHE A 33 17.15 -17.81 -10.61
CA PHE A 33 17.74 -17.76 -11.92
C PHE A 33 16.93 -18.65 -12.87
N VAL A 34 16.99 -18.39 -14.15
CA VAL A 34 16.33 -19.21 -15.16
C VAL A 34 17.31 -19.60 -16.25
N ALA A 35 17.45 -20.91 -16.49
CA ALA A 35 18.11 -21.43 -17.67
C ALA A 35 17.05 -21.67 -18.76
N ALA A 36 17.09 -20.91 -19.83
CA ALA A 36 16.25 -21.03 -21.01
C ALA A 36 17.05 -21.54 -22.21
N GLU A 37 16.40 -21.70 -23.36
CA GLU A 37 17.06 -22.20 -24.58
C GLU A 37 18.19 -21.31 -25.10
N ASP A 38 18.08 -20.00 -24.87
CA ASP A 38 19.02 -18.98 -25.37
C ASP A 38 20.21 -18.75 -24.43
N ARG A 39 19.97 -18.68 -23.13
CA ARG A 39 20.98 -18.31 -22.14
C ARG A 39 20.50 -18.52 -20.71
N TRP A 40 21.39 -18.25 -19.78
CA TRP A 40 21.05 -17.99 -18.39
C TRP A 40 20.49 -16.56 -18.22
N HIS A 41 19.43 -16.45 -17.48
CA HIS A 41 18.82 -15.19 -17.04
C HIS A 41 19.02 -15.03 -15.53
N ASP A 42 19.74 -13.98 -15.15
CA ASP A 42 19.80 -13.50 -13.77
C ASP A 42 18.85 -12.31 -13.64
N PRO A 43 17.74 -12.42 -12.92
CA PRO A 43 16.80 -11.33 -12.77
C PRO A 43 17.40 -10.04 -12.23
N GLU A 44 18.43 -10.11 -11.39
CA GLU A 44 19.11 -8.92 -10.84
C GLU A 44 19.78 -8.09 -11.96
N ALA A 45 20.24 -8.74 -13.02
CA ALA A 45 20.93 -8.09 -14.14
C ALA A 45 20.04 -7.96 -15.40
N ASP A 46 18.89 -8.62 -15.47
CA ASP A 46 18.06 -8.65 -16.66
C ASP A 46 17.14 -7.41 -16.76
N PRO A 47 17.28 -6.57 -17.79
CA PRO A 47 16.49 -5.35 -17.93
C PRO A 47 15.00 -5.60 -18.24
N THR A 48 14.64 -6.82 -18.63
CA THR A 48 13.26 -7.17 -18.98
C THR A 48 12.38 -7.49 -17.78
N VAL A 49 12.97 -7.57 -16.57
CA VAL A 49 12.25 -7.84 -15.35
C VAL A 49 11.32 -6.67 -15.02
N ARG A 50 10.08 -7.01 -14.75
CA ARG A 50 9.05 -6.09 -14.26
C ARG A 50 8.32 -6.70 -13.08
N GLN A 51 8.03 -5.89 -12.08
CA GLN A 51 7.32 -6.31 -10.87
C GLN A 51 6.06 -5.48 -10.69
N GLU A 52 5.03 -6.11 -10.16
CA GLU A 52 3.80 -5.47 -9.75
C GLU A 52 3.27 -6.07 -8.45
N LEU A 53 2.49 -5.29 -7.72
CA LEU A 53 1.73 -5.75 -6.56
C LEU A 53 0.34 -6.22 -7.00
N LEU A 54 -0.10 -7.36 -6.53
CA LEU A 54 -1.47 -7.82 -6.78
C LEU A 54 -2.44 -6.97 -5.95
N ASP A 55 -3.25 -6.16 -6.64
CA ASP A 55 -4.24 -5.26 -6.04
C ASP A 55 -3.67 -4.32 -4.94
N GLY A 56 -2.40 -3.95 -5.03
CA GLY A 56 -1.73 -3.13 -4.02
C GLY A 56 -1.44 -3.86 -2.70
N THR A 57 -1.58 -5.17 -2.64
CA THR A 57 -1.27 -5.97 -1.43
C THR A 57 0.19 -6.45 -1.41
N PRO A 58 0.72 -6.94 -0.27
CA PRO A 58 2.07 -7.52 -0.19
C PRO A 58 2.23 -8.86 -0.93
N VAL A 59 1.49 -9.05 -2.00
CA VAL A 59 1.64 -10.18 -2.95
C VAL A 59 2.29 -9.65 -4.21
N THR A 60 3.53 -10.07 -4.48
CA THR A 60 4.30 -9.58 -5.62
C THR A 60 4.26 -10.55 -6.79
N LEU A 61 4.17 -10.01 -8.01
CA LEU A 61 4.34 -10.74 -9.25
C LEU A 61 5.54 -10.15 -9.99
N THR A 62 6.59 -10.95 -10.16
CA THR A 62 7.80 -10.58 -10.89
C THR A 62 7.85 -11.38 -12.19
N ARG A 63 7.87 -10.69 -13.32
CA ARG A 63 7.91 -11.29 -14.66
C ARG A 63 9.29 -11.13 -15.26
N LEU A 64 9.85 -12.24 -15.70
CA LEU A 64 11.11 -12.29 -16.45
C LEU A 64 10.82 -12.76 -17.89
N ARG A 65 11.25 -11.99 -18.88
CA ARG A 65 11.08 -12.34 -20.27
C ARG A 65 12.11 -13.40 -20.70
N VAL A 66 11.63 -14.49 -21.27
CA VAL A 66 12.43 -15.54 -21.92
C VAL A 66 11.91 -15.81 -23.35
N PRO A 67 12.60 -16.58 -24.20
CA PRO A 67 12.10 -16.93 -25.50
C PRO A 67 10.69 -17.53 -25.45
N GLY A 68 9.78 -16.93 -26.20
CA GLY A 68 8.40 -17.45 -26.34
C GLY A 68 7.43 -17.14 -25.21
N GLY A 69 7.82 -16.35 -24.19
CA GLY A 69 6.89 -15.97 -23.10
C GLY A 69 7.58 -15.38 -21.90
N ASP A 70 6.94 -15.51 -20.74
CA ASP A 70 7.45 -15.03 -19.47
C ASP A 70 7.58 -16.19 -18.46
N ILE A 71 8.51 -16.05 -17.53
CA ILE A 71 8.50 -16.78 -16.26
C ILE A 71 7.97 -15.82 -15.21
N VAL A 72 6.90 -16.23 -14.52
CA VAL A 72 6.21 -15.40 -13.52
C VAL A 72 6.50 -15.95 -12.14
N GLN A 73 7.27 -15.20 -11.36
CA GLN A 73 7.43 -15.45 -9.93
C GLN A 73 6.30 -14.78 -9.17
N THR A 74 5.64 -15.50 -8.26
CA THR A 74 4.70 -14.89 -7.30
C THR A 74 5.21 -15.15 -5.89
N ILE A 75 5.24 -14.10 -5.04
CA ILE A 75 5.62 -14.20 -3.64
C ILE A 75 4.43 -13.80 -2.78
N ARG A 76 4.10 -14.63 -1.80
CA ARG A 76 3.06 -14.42 -0.81
C ARG A 76 3.43 -15.01 0.53
N SER A 77 3.04 -14.39 1.63
CA SER A 77 3.24 -14.95 2.98
C SER A 77 1.92 -15.43 3.57
N VAL A 78 1.96 -16.58 4.26
CA VAL A 78 0.81 -17.24 4.87
C VAL A 78 1.11 -17.60 6.33
N PRO A 79 0.13 -17.57 7.26
CA PRO A 79 0.34 -17.85 8.68
C PRO A 79 0.47 -19.35 9.00
N ASP A 80 0.09 -20.22 8.06
CA ASP A 80 0.02 -21.64 8.25
C ASP A 80 1.35 -22.25 8.70
N GLY A 81 1.31 -23.24 9.60
CA GLY A 81 2.49 -23.94 10.12
C GLY A 81 3.50 -23.04 10.86
N GLY A 82 3.09 -21.88 11.37
CA GLY A 82 3.97 -20.94 12.07
C GLY A 82 4.55 -19.83 11.19
N GLY A 83 4.04 -19.70 9.97
CA GLY A 83 4.39 -18.68 8.98
C GLY A 83 5.34 -19.21 7.89
N HIS A 84 4.95 -18.97 6.65
CA HIS A 84 5.73 -19.35 5.47
C HIS A 84 5.63 -18.24 4.41
N THR A 85 6.74 -17.98 3.73
CA THR A 85 6.73 -17.23 2.48
C THR A 85 6.76 -18.19 1.32
N VAL A 86 5.67 -18.28 0.60
CA VAL A 86 5.50 -19.16 -0.56
C VAL A 86 5.93 -18.43 -1.81
N VAL A 87 6.77 -19.06 -2.59
CA VAL A 87 7.26 -18.59 -3.88
C VAL A 87 6.82 -19.57 -4.95
N SER A 88 6.02 -19.11 -5.89
CA SER A 88 5.64 -19.92 -7.05
C SER A 88 6.25 -19.37 -8.32
N PHE A 89 6.54 -20.24 -9.27
CA PHE A 89 7.04 -19.92 -10.60
C PHE A 89 6.13 -20.57 -11.62
N ASP A 90 5.51 -19.76 -12.47
CA ASP A 90 4.70 -20.20 -13.59
C ASP A 90 5.49 -20.04 -14.89
N ASN A 91 5.59 -21.10 -15.69
CA ASN A 91 6.19 -21.02 -17.01
C ASN A 91 5.12 -20.70 -18.06
N GLU A 92 4.99 -19.43 -18.41
CA GLU A 92 4.11 -18.93 -19.47
C GLU A 92 4.82 -18.92 -20.86
N SER A 93 6.08 -19.38 -20.94
CA SER A 93 6.81 -19.51 -22.20
C SER A 93 6.43 -20.78 -22.96
N ARG A 94 6.80 -20.87 -24.22
CA ARG A 94 6.50 -22.04 -25.05
C ARG A 94 7.44 -23.22 -24.85
N SER A 95 8.59 -22.99 -24.23
CA SER A 95 9.63 -23.97 -24.01
C SER A 95 9.76 -24.36 -22.54
N ALA A 96 10.30 -25.54 -22.28
CA ALA A 96 10.72 -25.94 -20.94
C ALA A 96 11.92 -25.06 -20.50
N VAL A 97 11.99 -24.72 -19.24
CA VAL A 97 13.10 -23.99 -18.61
C VAL A 97 13.57 -24.74 -17.36
N ALA A 98 14.71 -24.34 -16.80
CA ALA A 98 15.05 -24.73 -15.44
C ALA A 98 15.05 -23.49 -14.55
N VAL A 99 14.24 -23.51 -13.48
CA VAL A 99 14.31 -22.52 -12.40
C VAL A 99 15.35 -23.01 -11.40
N VAL A 100 16.28 -22.13 -11.04
CA VAL A 100 17.34 -22.42 -10.09
C VAL A 100 17.24 -21.44 -8.93
N LEU A 101 17.26 -21.98 -7.71
CA LEU A 101 17.22 -21.24 -6.46
C LEU A 101 18.58 -21.40 -5.78
N ASP A 102 19.11 -20.34 -5.18
CA ASP A 102 20.45 -20.33 -4.57
C ASP A 102 20.53 -21.10 -3.24
N ARG A 103 19.42 -21.67 -2.76
CA ARG A 103 19.36 -22.45 -1.49
C ARG A 103 18.50 -23.70 -1.64
N ARG A 104 18.78 -24.72 -0.80
CA ARG A 104 18.04 -26.02 -0.78
C ARG A 104 17.14 -26.23 0.43
N ASP A 105 17.34 -25.47 1.48
CA ASP A 105 16.58 -25.58 2.74
C ASP A 105 15.18 -24.97 2.61
N LEU A 106 14.49 -25.34 1.53
CA LEU A 106 13.14 -24.92 1.17
C LEU A 106 12.16 -26.05 1.40
N VAL A 107 10.95 -25.71 1.82
CA VAL A 107 9.82 -26.65 1.73
C VAL A 107 9.42 -26.74 0.26
N CYS A 108 9.38 -27.92 -0.30
CA CYS A 108 8.99 -28.13 -1.69
C CYS A 108 8.28 -29.47 -1.86
N ALA A 109 7.27 -29.50 -2.76
CA ALA A 109 6.48 -30.70 -3.03
C ALA A 109 7.24 -31.73 -3.87
N ARG A 110 8.30 -31.35 -4.57
CA ARG A 110 9.13 -32.24 -5.40
C ARG A 110 10.61 -32.00 -5.11
N MET A 111 11.37 -33.05 -5.22
CA MET A 111 12.83 -33.01 -5.04
C MET A 111 13.49 -32.19 -6.15
N PRO A 112 14.47 -31.34 -5.83
CA PRO A 112 15.29 -30.69 -6.85
C PRO A 112 16.14 -31.71 -7.60
N SER A 113 16.44 -31.41 -8.86
CA SER A 113 17.36 -32.20 -9.67
C SER A 113 18.79 -32.13 -9.12
N ILE A 114 19.56 -33.18 -9.41
CA ILE A 114 20.98 -33.23 -9.07
C ILE A 114 21.76 -32.52 -10.19
N GLY A 115 22.67 -31.64 -9.81
CA GLY A 115 23.56 -30.94 -10.74
C GLY A 115 22.98 -29.57 -11.19
N LEU A 116 23.88 -28.64 -11.44
CA LEU A 116 23.56 -27.32 -11.99
C LEU A 116 23.77 -27.38 -13.50
N PRO A 117 22.86 -26.82 -14.33
CA PRO A 117 23.12 -26.69 -15.77
C PRO A 117 24.43 -25.90 -16.00
N GLU A 118 25.15 -26.21 -17.07
CA GLU A 118 26.39 -25.52 -17.43
C GLU A 118 26.20 -24.00 -17.66
N GLY A 119 27.23 -23.21 -17.45
CA GLY A 119 27.27 -21.80 -17.82
C GLY A 119 26.97 -20.80 -16.71
N ILE A 120 26.71 -21.26 -15.47
CA ILE A 120 26.58 -20.38 -14.30
C ILE A 120 27.27 -20.97 -13.07
N THR A 121 27.80 -20.08 -12.23
CA THR A 121 28.26 -20.44 -10.90
C THR A 121 27.38 -19.73 -9.87
N ILE A 122 26.75 -20.51 -8.98
CA ILE A 122 25.90 -20.00 -7.91
C ILE A 122 26.53 -20.41 -6.59
N GLU A 123 26.74 -19.45 -5.72
CA GLU A 123 27.29 -19.68 -4.39
C GLU A 123 26.31 -20.46 -3.51
N GLY A 124 26.82 -21.43 -2.76
CA GLY A 124 26.03 -22.23 -1.82
C GLY A 124 25.53 -23.55 -2.43
N GLU A 125 24.36 -23.99 -1.98
CA GLU A 125 23.72 -25.25 -2.41
C GLU A 125 22.48 -24.94 -3.26
N PRO A 126 22.63 -24.78 -4.58
CA PRO A 126 21.50 -24.46 -5.44
C PRO A 126 20.51 -25.63 -5.56
N ALA A 127 19.23 -25.30 -5.66
CA ALA A 127 18.15 -26.23 -5.98
C ALA A 127 17.67 -25.98 -7.42
N VAL A 128 17.70 -27.02 -8.25
CA VAL A 128 17.35 -26.96 -9.67
C VAL A 128 16.02 -27.63 -9.92
N PHE A 129 15.10 -26.95 -10.57
CA PHE A 129 13.76 -27.46 -10.88
C PHE A 129 13.45 -27.29 -12.36
N PRO A 130 13.41 -28.40 -13.14
CA PRO A 130 12.88 -28.34 -14.49
C PRO A 130 11.41 -27.92 -14.48
N LEU A 131 11.03 -26.97 -15.34
CA LEU A 131 9.70 -26.41 -15.43
C LEU A 131 9.20 -26.49 -16.87
N ALA A 132 8.31 -27.44 -17.17
CA ALA A 132 7.72 -27.56 -18.49
C ALA A 132 6.81 -26.36 -18.83
N HIS A 133 6.51 -26.19 -20.11
CA HIS A 133 5.50 -25.23 -20.55
C HIS A 133 4.17 -25.40 -19.81
N GLY A 134 3.58 -24.30 -19.37
CA GLY A 134 2.29 -24.27 -18.66
C GLY A 134 2.32 -24.93 -17.28
N SER A 135 3.51 -25.31 -16.75
CA SER A 135 3.61 -25.91 -15.42
C SER A 135 4.00 -24.88 -14.35
N ARG A 136 3.73 -25.24 -13.10
CA ARG A 136 4.02 -24.44 -11.90
C ARG A 136 4.99 -25.19 -10.97
N LEU A 137 5.90 -24.44 -10.39
CA LEU A 137 6.70 -24.82 -9.23
C LEU A 137 6.24 -24.02 -8.03
N GLU A 138 6.09 -24.66 -6.87
CA GLU A 138 5.92 -23.98 -5.59
C GLU A 138 6.97 -24.43 -4.59
N VAL A 139 7.57 -23.47 -3.90
CA VAL A 139 8.48 -23.68 -2.79
C VAL A 139 8.12 -22.73 -1.66
N ALA A 140 8.56 -22.98 -0.42
CA ALA A 140 8.33 -22.06 0.67
C ALA A 140 9.57 -21.94 1.58
N ILE A 141 9.73 -20.73 2.12
CA ILE A 141 10.66 -20.38 3.19
C ILE A 141 9.89 -20.43 4.49
N ALA A 142 10.28 -21.29 5.43
CA ALA A 142 9.70 -21.29 6.77
C ALA A 142 10.21 -20.09 7.57
N HIS A 143 9.31 -19.38 8.27
CA HIS A 143 9.68 -18.20 9.09
C HIS A 143 10.37 -18.59 10.40
N ARG A 144 10.29 -19.86 10.79
CA ARG A 144 10.94 -20.38 11.99
C ARG A 144 11.70 -21.66 11.66
N PRO A 145 12.94 -21.82 12.15
CA PRO A 145 13.64 -23.08 12.05
C PRO A 145 12.84 -24.21 12.73
N GLY A 146 12.80 -25.39 12.10
CA GLY A 146 12.11 -26.56 12.65
C GLY A 146 10.57 -26.49 12.62
N SER A 147 9.98 -25.61 11.81
CA SER A 147 8.54 -25.63 11.54
C SER A 147 8.09 -27.02 11.05
N ALA A 148 6.86 -27.41 11.44
CA ALA A 148 6.30 -28.68 10.97
C ALA A 148 6.21 -28.71 9.42
N PRO A 149 6.34 -29.90 8.80
CA PRO A 149 6.11 -30.01 7.37
C PRO A 149 4.73 -29.49 7.00
N ILE A 150 4.66 -28.69 5.94
CA ILE A 150 3.43 -28.12 5.44
C ILE A 150 3.13 -28.69 4.05
N ASP A 151 1.86 -28.94 3.78
CA ASP A 151 1.40 -29.30 2.44
C ASP A 151 1.14 -28.00 1.65
N LEU A 152 2.04 -27.70 0.71
CA LEU A 152 1.95 -26.50 -0.14
C LEU A 152 0.65 -26.46 -0.95
N THR A 153 0.07 -27.62 -1.29
CA THR A 153 -1.15 -27.71 -2.11
C THR A 153 -2.40 -27.30 -1.33
N SER A 154 -2.35 -27.32 0.00
CA SER A 154 -3.43 -26.91 0.89
C SER A 154 -3.43 -25.41 1.20
N LEU A 155 -2.34 -24.70 0.86
CA LEU A 155 -2.19 -23.28 1.17
C LEU A 155 -3.06 -22.39 0.28
N PRO A 156 -3.52 -21.24 0.79
CA PRO A 156 -4.26 -20.29 -0.01
C PRO A 156 -3.42 -19.81 -1.20
N ASP A 157 -4.07 -19.71 -2.36
CA ASP A 157 -3.47 -19.13 -3.56
C ASP A 157 -3.26 -17.61 -3.40
N ARG A 158 -2.61 -16.99 -4.41
CA ARG A 158 -2.30 -15.57 -4.40
C ARG A 158 -3.54 -14.67 -4.29
N ASP A 159 -4.64 -15.07 -4.95
CA ASP A 159 -5.86 -14.25 -5.01
C ASP A 159 -6.59 -14.27 -3.66
N ARG A 160 -6.59 -15.42 -2.97
CA ARG A 160 -7.11 -15.56 -1.61
C ARG A 160 -6.27 -14.79 -0.59
N VAL A 161 -4.94 -14.82 -0.71
CA VAL A 161 -4.05 -14.05 0.17
C VAL A 161 -4.26 -12.55 -0.05
N ALA A 162 -4.35 -12.09 -1.31
CA ALA A 162 -4.65 -10.69 -1.62
C ALA A 162 -6.04 -10.28 -1.10
N ALA A 163 -7.06 -11.13 -1.24
CA ALA A 163 -8.39 -10.88 -0.68
C ALA A 163 -8.36 -10.80 0.86
N GLY A 164 -7.55 -11.65 1.51
CA GLY A 164 -7.33 -11.61 2.96
C GLY A 164 -6.72 -10.28 3.42
N TRP A 165 -5.71 -9.78 2.74
CA TRP A 165 -5.12 -8.46 3.01
C TRP A 165 -6.16 -7.34 2.88
N ARG A 166 -6.92 -7.32 1.77
CA ARG A 166 -7.98 -6.32 1.57
C ARG A 166 -9.05 -6.39 2.66
N ALA A 167 -9.42 -7.59 3.10
CA ALA A 167 -10.37 -7.75 4.19
C ALA A 167 -9.85 -7.18 5.52
N GLN A 168 -8.55 -7.31 5.80
CA GLN A 168 -7.93 -6.76 7.02
C GLN A 168 -7.94 -5.23 7.05
N ILE A 169 -7.76 -4.58 5.91
CA ILE A 169 -7.77 -3.11 5.82
C ILE A 169 -9.14 -2.53 5.43
N ALA A 170 -10.20 -3.36 5.33
CA ALA A 170 -11.51 -2.93 4.85
C ALA A 170 -12.12 -1.80 5.71
N ALA A 171 -11.85 -1.78 7.03
CA ALA A 171 -12.30 -0.72 7.93
C ALA A 171 -11.69 0.66 7.63
N LEU A 172 -10.63 0.73 6.84
CA LEU A 172 -9.99 1.99 6.42
C LEU A 172 -10.65 2.63 5.19
N GLY A 173 -11.73 2.03 4.69
CA GLY A 173 -12.41 2.44 3.47
C GLY A 173 -11.75 1.92 2.19
N ARG A 174 -12.49 1.98 1.09
CA ARG A 174 -12.05 1.56 -0.24
C ARG A 174 -12.05 2.74 -1.20
N ILE A 175 -10.99 2.88 -1.96
CA ILE A 175 -10.78 3.94 -2.93
C ILE A 175 -10.61 3.31 -4.31
N GLU A 176 -11.51 3.63 -5.24
CA GLU A 176 -11.45 3.22 -6.65
C GLU A 176 -11.27 4.48 -7.51
N LEU A 177 -10.08 4.65 -8.02
CA LEU A 177 -9.69 5.83 -8.78
C LEU A 177 -9.55 5.52 -10.28
N PRO A 178 -9.58 6.55 -11.15
CA PRO A 178 -9.41 6.39 -12.58
C PRO A 178 -8.12 5.65 -12.98
N PRO A 179 -8.04 5.07 -14.19
CA PRO A 179 -6.83 4.45 -14.69
C PRO A 179 -5.63 5.41 -14.70
N GLY A 180 -4.42 4.83 -14.63
CA GLY A 180 -3.18 5.59 -14.67
C GLY A 180 -2.51 5.75 -13.31
N ARG A 181 -1.34 6.41 -13.32
CA ARG A 181 -0.49 6.55 -12.11
C ARG A 181 -1.15 7.38 -11.03
N GLU A 182 -1.76 8.51 -11.41
CA GLU A 182 -2.42 9.43 -10.47
C GLU A 182 -3.73 8.90 -9.89
N GLY A 183 -4.29 7.88 -10.49
CA GLY A 183 -5.50 7.20 -10.01
C GLY A 183 -5.18 5.80 -9.47
N HIS A 184 -5.31 4.76 -10.30
CA HIS A 184 -5.04 3.37 -9.88
C HIS A 184 -3.68 3.21 -9.20
N GLY A 185 -2.63 3.90 -9.68
CA GLY A 185 -1.30 3.87 -9.08
C GLY A 185 -1.34 4.35 -7.64
N LEU A 186 -1.91 5.54 -7.40
CA LEU A 186 -2.05 6.13 -6.07
C LEU A 186 -2.89 5.24 -5.14
N ALA A 187 -4.05 4.74 -5.61
CA ALA A 187 -4.90 3.87 -4.81
C ALA A 187 -4.20 2.56 -4.40
N ARG A 188 -3.40 1.95 -5.30
CA ARG A 188 -2.61 0.75 -5.01
C ARG A 188 -1.46 1.03 -4.03
N SER A 189 -0.77 2.16 -4.18
CA SER A 189 0.29 2.58 -3.25
C SER A 189 -0.28 2.84 -1.85
N ALA A 190 -1.42 3.51 -1.74
CA ALA A 190 -2.11 3.72 -0.46
C ALA A 190 -2.57 2.37 0.17
N THR A 191 -3.11 1.45 -0.63
CA THR A 191 -3.48 0.11 -0.19
C THR A 191 -2.27 -0.65 0.36
N TYR A 192 -1.14 -0.62 -0.38
CA TYR A 192 0.10 -1.25 0.07
C TYR A 192 0.62 -0.63 1.38
N ALA A 193 0.64 0.69 1.48
CA ALA A 193 1.09 1.38 2.70
C ALA A 193 0.24 1.00 3.93
N ARG A 194 -1.08 0.85 3.77
CA ARG A 194 -1.98 0.34 4.82
C ARG A 194 -1.64 -1.09 5.23
N CYS A 195 -1.34 -1.96 4.26
CA CYS A 195 -0.90 -3.34 4.55
C CYS A 195 0.47 -3.36 5.24
N ALA A 196 1.41 -2.50 4.83
CA ALA A 196 2.72 -2.39 5.45
C ALA A 196 2.63 -1.94 6.92
N LEU A 197 1.73 -1.00 7.24
CA LEU A 197 1.45 -0.61 8.63
C LEU A 197 0.99 -1.79 9.51
N LEU A 198 0.21 -2.73 8.97
CA LEU A 198 -0.18 -3.96 9.69
C LEU A 198 0.99 -4.91 9.91
N LEU A 199 2.04 -4.82 9.09
CA LEU A 199 3.25 -5.61 9.24
C LEU A 199 4.21 -4.99 10.25
N ASP A 200 4.52 -3.71 10.08
CA ASP A 200 5.66 -3.06 10.73
C ASP A 200 5.26 -2.06 11.82
N GLY A 201 3.96 -1.72 11.90
CA GLY A 201 3.48 -0.64 12.76
C GLY A 201 3.77 0.77 12.19
N PRO A 202 3.52 1.83 12.96
CA PRO A 202 3.85 3.20 12.56
C PRO A 202 5.37 3.41 12.57
N ALA A 203 5.86 4.38 11.81
CA ALA A 203 7.24 4.83 11.86
C ALA A 203 7.64 5.28 13.27
N HIS A 204 8.93 5.39 13.55
CA HIS A 204 9.37 5.94 14.83
C HIS A 204 9.19 7.47 14.84
N PRO A 205 8.60 8.08 15.88
CA PRO A 205 8.31 9.52 15.88
C PRO A 205 9.56 10.43 15.78
N GLU A 206 10.73 9.93 16.18
CA GLU A 206 11.99 10.67 16.07
C GLU A 206 12.54 10.69 14.63
N ASP A 207 12.20 9.69 13.80
CA ASP A 207 12.64 9.62 12.40
C ASP A 207 11.80 10.55 11.52
N ASP A 208 10.48 10.43 11.59
CA ASP A 208 9.53 11.31 10.90
C ASP A 208 8.21 11.40 11.69
N PRO A 209 7.98 12.55 12.36
CA PRO A 209 6.78 12.74 13.18
C PRO A 209 5.47 12.80 12.35
N ALA A 210 5.51 13.24 11.09
CA ALA A 210 4.32 13.28 10.25
C ALA A 210 3.94 11.86 9.78
N GLU A 211 4.90 11.06 9.32
CA GLU A 211 4.68 9.66 8.97
C GLU A 211 4.17 8.85 10.16
N PHE A 212 4.78 9.05 11.34
CA PHE A 212 4.34 8.42 12.59
C PHE A 212 2.87 8.69 12.87
N LEU A 213 2.46 9.98 12.87
CA LEU A 213 1.10 10.38 13.18
C LEU A 213 0.09 9.87 12.14
N VAL A 214 0.43 9.93 10.85
CA VAL A 214 -0.42 9.38 9.78
C VAL A 214 -0.56 7.88 9.94
N GLY A 215 0.54 7.16 10.17
CA GLY A 215 0.54 5.71 10.39
C GLY A 215 -0.30 5.32 11.61
N LEU A 216 -0.10 6.00 12.74
CA LEU A 216 -0.86 5.76 13.97
C LEU A 216 -2.35 6.03 13.78
N GLY A 217 -2.71 7.10 13.05
CA GLY A 217 -4.10 7.39 12.70
C GLY A 217 -4.78 6.27 11.90
N GLN A 218 -4.05 5.62 10.98
CA GLN A 218 -4.58 4.46 10.25
C GLN A 218 -4.75 3.23 11.17
N ILE A 219 -3.78 2.95 12.03
CA ILE A 219 -3.84 1.82 12.99
C ILE A 219 -4.99 2.02 13.99
N ALA A 220 -5.19 3.23 14.47
CA ALA A 220 -6.31 3.59 15.36
C ALA A 220 -7.67 3.32 14.71
N ARG A 221 -7.82 3.59 13.41
CA ARG A 221 -9.04 3.30 12.64
C ARG A 221 -9.30 1.79 12.47
N LEU A 222 -8.27 0.95 12.61
CA LEU A 222 -8.39 -0.51 12.63
C LEU A 222 -8.81 -1.04 14.00
N GLY A 223 -8.96 -0.16 15.00
CA GLY A 223 -9.41 -0.52 16.35
C GLY A 223 -8.27 -0.85 17.31
N GLU A 224 -7.03 -0.63 16.94
CA GLU A 224 -5.90 -0.79 17.85
C GLU A 224 -5.90 0.32 18.91
N PRO A 225 -5.57 0.00 20.19
CA PRO A 225 -5.57 0.99 21.27
C PRO A 225 -4.48 2.05 21.04
N VAL A 226 -4.86 3.32 21.21
CA VAL A 226 -3.94 4.47 21.03
C VAL A 226 -3.34 4.97 22.33
N ASP A 227 -3.93 4.61 23.49
CA ASP A 227 -3.46 5.07 24.80
C ASP A 227 -1.95 4.88 25.04
N PRO A 228 -1.33 3.75 24.64
CA PRO A 228 0.11 3.56 24.82
C PRO A 228 0.98 4.57 24.07
N TRP A 229 0.43 5.25 23.04
CA TRP A 229 1.14 6.15 22.16
C TRP A 229 0.91 7.64 22.45
N LEU A 230 0.10 7.98 23.44
CA LEU A 230 -0.29 9.37 23.69
C LEU A 230 0.91 10.28 24.04
N GLY A 231 1.92 9.74 24.68
CA GLY A 231 3.18 10.47 24.94
C GLY A 231 3.89 10.87 23.67
N GLU A 232 4.12 9.88 22.80
CA GLU A 232 4.77 10.05 21.50
C GLU A 232 3.95 10.94 20.56
N VAL A 233 2.60 10.88 20.63
CA VAL A 233 1.72 11.79 19.87
C VAL A 233 1.95 13.24 20.26
N VAL A 234 2.02 13.53 21.57
CA VAL A 234 2.28 14.89 22.07
C VAL A 234 3.66 15.38 21.63
N ASP A 235 4.68 14.53 21.71
CA ASP A 235 6.04 14.88 21.31
C ASP A 235 6.14 15.12 19.81
N ALA A 236 5.54 14.26 18.98
CA ALA A 236 5.48 14.41 17.53
C ALA A 236 4.75 15.70 17.11
N VAL A 237 3.59 15.99 17.72
CA VAL A 237 2.86 17.25 17.50
C VAL A 237 3.74 18.46 17.85
N ALA A 238 4.44 18.41 19.00
CA ALA A 238 5.33 19.49 19.40
C ALA A 238 6.52 19.67 18.44
N MET A 239 7.03 18.59 17.84
CA MET A 239 8.08 18.67 16.81
C MET A 239 7.57 19.36 15.54
N LEU A 240 6.41 18.95 15.01
CA LEU A 240 5.82 19.55 13.81
C LEU A 240 5.49 21.05 14.01
N LEU A 241 4.97 21.43 15.17
CA LEU A 241 4.64 22.82 15.47
C LEU A 241 5.88 23.71 15.62
N ARG A 242 7.02 23.18 16.10
CA ARG A 242 8.30 23.91 16.21
C ARG A 242 9.01 24.07 14.88
N GLY A 243 8.84 23.15 13.95
CA GLY A 243 9.45 23.19 12.61
C GLY A 243 8.82 24.24 11.69
N GLY A 244 7.62 24.73 12.01
CA GLY A 244 6.97 25.82 11.27
C GLY A 244 7.43 27.19 11.79
N ASP A 245 7.92 28.04 10.89
CA ASP A 245 8.32 29.44 11.19
C ASP A 245 7.13 30.28 11.67
N GLY A 246 6.80 30.18 12.94
CA GLY A 246 6.02 31.10 13.79
C GLY A 246 4.81 31.89 13.23
N GLY A 247 4.14 31.45 12.16
CA GLY A 247 2.96 32.16 11.63
C GLY A 247 2.75 32.05 10.11
N GLY A 248 3.58 31.28 9.42
CA GLY A 248 3.50 31.05 7.98
C GLY A 248 2.65 29.86 7.58
N GLU A 249 2.90 29.38 6.40
CA GLU A 249 2.33 28.18 5.78
C GLU A 249 2.84 26.92 6.49
N LEU A 250 1.96 25.94 6.74
CA LEU A 250 2.35 24.61 7.18
C LEU A 250 2.77 23.78 5.98
N GLU A 251 3.89 23.09 6.09
CA GLU A 251 4.23 22.05 5.14
C GLU A 251 3.09 21.02 5.08
N TRP A 252 2.77 20.52 3.89
CA TRP A 252 1.65 19.61 3.68
C TRP A 252 1.75 18.34 4.55
N SER A 253 2.94 17.70 4.64
CA SER A 253 3.18 16.53 5.48
C SER A 253 2.87 16.80 6.95
N SER A 254 3.32 17.96 7.47
CA SER A 254 3.05 18.41 8.82
C SER A 254 1.55 18.61 9.07
N ALA A 255 0.84 19.22 8.10
CA ALA A 255 -0.60 19.41 8.20
C ALA A 255 -1.35 18.06 8.24
N MET A 256 -0.96 17.09 7.44
CA MET A 256 -1.55 15.75 7.43
C MET A 256 -1.26 14.97 8.72
N GLY A 257 -0.03 15.09 9.24
CA GLY A 257 0.33 14.54 10.55
C GLY A 257 -0.53 15.12 11.67
N LEU A 258 -0.69 16.45 11.72
CA LEU A 258 -1.52 17.15 12.72
C LEU A 258 -3.01 16.79 12.59
N ALA A 259 -3.54 16.65 11.37
CA ALA A 259 -4.91 16.18 11.15
C ALA A 259 -5.11 14.71 11.63
N SER A 260 -4.11 13.86 11.46
CA SER A 260 -4.13 12.50 12.00
C SER A 260 -4.02 12.49 13.53
N ALA A 261 -3.17 13.34 14.12
CA ALA A 261 -3.09 13.50 15.58
C ALA A 261 -4.43 13.95 16.17
N ARG A 262 -5.15 14.89 15.51
CA ARG A 262 -6.51 15.27 15.89
C ARG A 262 -7.43 14.04 15.98
N SER A 263 -7.43 13.19 14.96
CA SER A 263 -8.27 11.99 14.93
C SER A 263 -7.89 10.99 16.04
N VAL A 264 -6.60 10.80 16.32
CA VAL A 264 -6.11 9.94 17.41
C VAL A 264 -6.56 10.49 18.77
N LEU A 265 -6.40 11.79 19.03
CA LEU A 265 -6.81 12.43 20.28
C LEU A 265 -8.34 12.43 20.46
N GLU A 266 -9.12 12.56 19.38
CA GLU A 266 -10.58 12.39 19.39
C GLU A 266 -10.98 10.98 19.84
N LEU A 267 -10.33 9.94 19.29
CA LEU A 267 -10.57 8.54 19.64
C LEU A 267 -10.16 8.22 21.08
N ALA A 268 -9.07 8.81 21.56
CA ALA A 268 -8.62 8.69 22.96
C ALA A 268 -9.49 9.49 23.95
N GLY A 269 -10.35 10.38 23.48
CA GLY A 269 -11.15 11.27 24.33
C GLY A 269 -10.37 12.41 25.00
N GLU A 270 -9.18 12.73 24.51
CA GLU A 270 -8.25 13.72 25.08
C GLU A 270 -8.64 15.18 24.73
N GLN A 271 -9.77 15.64 25.28
CA GLN A 271 -10.40 16.94 24.96
C GLN A 271 -9.48 18.13 25.20
N ARG A 272 -8.62 18.08 26.23
CA ARG A 272 -7.69 19.16 26.54
C ARG A 272 -6.59 19.27 25.47
N ALA A 273 -6.00 18.14 25.11
CA ALA A 273 -4.98 18.09 24.07
C ALA A 273 -5.54 18.52 22.71
N LEU A 274 -6.78 18.16 22.38
CA LEU A 274 -7.51 18.62 21.20
C LEU A 274 -7.67 20.14 21.19
N ALA A 275 -8.11 20.74 22.30
CA ALA A 275 -8.26 22.18 22.39
C ALA A 275 -6.92 22.92 22.26
N ASP A 276 -5.85 22.37 22.80
CA ASP A 276 -4.51 22.91 22.67
C ASP A 276 -3.97 22.78 21.23
N LEU A 277 -4.22 21.63 20.58
CA LEU A 277 -3.87 21.41 19.16
C LEU A 277 -4.60 22.40 18.24
N HIS A 278 -5.92 22.56 18.39
CA HIS A 278 -6.71 23.51 17.59
C HIS A 278 -6.19 24.95 17.75
N ARG A 279 -5.83 25.35 18.98
CA ARG A 279 -5.27 26.69 19.24
C ARG A 279 -3.88 26.86 18.61
N ALA A 280 -3.05 25.80 18.63
CA ALA A 280 -1.70 25.85 18.11
C ALA A 280 -1.66 25.82 16.57
N VAL A 281 -2.55 25.06 15.94
CA VAL A 281 -2.65 25.01 14.48
C VAL A 281 -3.28 26.28 13.92
N GLY A 282 -4.38 26.78 14.54
CA GLY A 282 -5.07 27.99 14.08
C GLY A 282 -5.55 27.88 12.63
N GLU A 283 -5.66 29.04 11.96
CA GLU A 283 -6.05 29.15 10.54
C GLU A 283 -4.81 29.23 9.61
N ARG A 284 -3.83 28.35 9.81
CA ARG A 284 -2.64 28.34 8.95
C ARG A 284 -2.97 27.83 7.56
N LEU A 285 -2.36 28.43 6.56
CA LEU A 285 -2.39 27.93 5.20
C LEU A 285 -1.60 26.60 5.12
N ILE A 286 -2.06 25.69 4.28
CA ILE A 286 -1.40 24.42 4.02
C ILE A 286 -0.69 24.53 2.68
N GLY A 287 0.58 24.15 2.63
CA GLY A 287 1.38 24.10 1.43
C GLY A 287 0.83 23.14 0.38
N PRO A 288 1.34 23.19 -0.84
CA PRO A 288 0.90 22.31 -1.91
C PRO A 288 1.20 20.84 -1.56
N PRO A 289 0.32 19.89 -1.98
CA PRO A 289 0.60 18.49 -1.79
C PRO A 289 1.82 18.05 -2.61
N PRO A 290 2.58 17.06 -2.11
CA PRO A 290 3.70 16.49 -2.84
C PRO A 290 3.23 15.68 -4.04
N THR A 291 4.18 15.32 -4.89
CA THR A 291 3.96 14.31 -5.94
C THR A 291 3.87 12.91 -5.34
N ILE A 292 3.34 11.96 -6.10
CA ILE A 292 3.26 10.55 -5.65
C ILE A 292 4.67 9.98 -5.42
N GLU A 293 5.64 10.37 -6.26
CA GLU A 293 7.02 9.93 -6.20
C GLU A 293 7.71 10.32 -4.88
N GLU A 294 7.41 11.51 -4.37
CA GLU A 294 8.02 12.03 -3.14
C GLU A 294 7.53 11.31 -1.88
N VAL A 295 6.34 10.71 -1.92
CA VAL A 295 5.74 9.99 -0.78
C VAL A 295 5.61 8.48 -1.03
N GLU A 296 6.09 7.97 -2.16
CA GLU A 296 6.01 6.55 -2.49
C GLU A 296 6.83 5.72 -1.49
N GLY A 297 6.18 4.71 -0.89
CA GLY A 297 6.79 3.87 0.15
C GLY A 297 6.63 4.40 1.58
N SER A 298 6.08 5.59 1.76
CA SER A 298 5.76 6.22 3.04
C SER A 298 4.28 6.11 3.37
N PRO A 299 3.87 6.09 4.65
CA PRO A 299 2.47 6.27 5.05
C PRO A 299 1.81 7.55 4.54
N LEU A 300 2.59 8.59 4.21
CA LEU A 300 2.09 9.84 3.65
C LEU A 300 1.36 9.66 2.31
N VAL A 301 1.63 8.59 1.57
CA VAL A 301 0.87 8.27 0.34
C VAL A 301 -0.61 8.00 0.64
N ILE A 302 -0.94 7.49 1.83
CA ILE A 302 -2.32 7.31 2.28
C ILE A 302 -2.98 8.68 2.48
N ALA A 303 -2.29 9.57 3.21
CA ALA A 303 -2.76 10.92 3.43
C ALA A 303 -2.93 11.68 2.10
N LEU A 304 -2.02 11.51 1.14
CA LEU A 304 -2.14 12.10 -0.20
C LEU A 304 -3.37 11.60 -0.94
N ALA A 305 -3.65 10.29 -0.89
CA ALA A 305 -4.84 9.72 -1.52
C ALA A 305 -6.13 10.24 -0.87
N GLU A 306 -6.17 10.29 0.47
CA GLU A 306 -7.32 10.78 1.23
C GLU A 306 -7.53 12.29 1.01
N ASP A 307 -6.47 13.12 1.06
CA ASP A 307 -6.53 14.56 0.88
C ASP A 307 -6.95 14.99 -0.54
N ARG A 308 -6.59 14.21 -1.55
CA ARG A 308 -7.10 14.43 -2.93
C ARG A 308 -8.61 14.19 -3.06
N LEU A 309 -9.19 13.39 -2.18
CA LEU A 309 -10.59 12.98 -2.23
C LEU A 309 -11.47 13.82 -1.33
N ALA A 310 -11.04 14.04 -0.09
CA ALA A 310 -11.81 14.82 0.87
C ALA A 310 -10.91 15.39 1.98
N ARG A 311 -11.18 16.62 2.36
CA ARG A 311 -10.52 17.30 3.49
C ARG A 311 -11.55 17.68 4.53
N ARG A 312 -11.34 17.22 5.76
CA ARG A 312 -12.19 17.58 6.91
C ARG A 312 -11.79 18.92 7.50
N GLY A 313 -12.73 19.86 7.54
CA GLY A 313 -12.69 21.05 8.37
C GLY A 313 -13.30 20.79 9.76
N ASP A 314 -13.66 21.85 10.49
CA ASP A 314 -14.32 21.72 11.80
C ASP A 314 -15.77 21.27 11.66
N ASP A 315 -16.57 21.95 10.83
CA ASP A 315 -18.00 21.71 10.63
C ASP A 315 -18.35 21.25 9.22
N SER A 316 -17.37 20.98 8.38
CA SER A 316 -17.58 20.63 6.98
C SER A 316 -16.55 19.64 6.45
N VAL A 317 -16.89 19.03 5.32
CA VAL A 317 -15.96 18.24 4.52
C VAL A 317 -15.95 18.80 3.09
N GLU A 318 -14.78 19.11 2.61
CA GLU A 318 -14.57 19.56 1.24
C GLU A 318 -14.23 18.36 0.35
N LEU A 319 -15.09 18.04 -0.61
CA LEU A 319 -14.87 17.00 -1.62
C LEU A 319 -13.94 17.54 -2.70
N LEU A 320 -12.96 16.74 -3.11
CA LEU A 320 -11.98 17.11 -4.14
C LEU A 320 -11.40 18.50 -3.91
N PRO A 321 -10.74 18.76 -2.76
CA PRO A 321 -10.31 20.10 -2.35
C PRO A 321 -9.35 20.75 -3.36
N HIS A 322 -8.63 19.95 -4.14
CA HIS A 322 -7.72 20.42 -5.19
C HIS A 322 -8.35 20.42 -6.59
N GLY A 323 -9.67 20.17 -6.71
CA GLY A 323 -10.33 19.94 -7.98
C GLY A 323 -10.06 18.53 -8.54
N PHE A 324 -10.44 18.32 -9.80
CA PHE A 324 -10.11 17.08 -10.51
C PHE A 324 -8.72 17.16 -11.11
N PRO A 325 -7.82 16.19 -10.84
CA PRO A 325 -6.63 16.04 -11.67
C PRO A 325 -7.02 15.89 -13.14
N SER A 326 -6.26 16.45 -14.06
CA SER A 326 -6.55 16.39 -15.50
C SER A 326 -6.72 14.94 -16.00
N ALA A 327 -5.93 14.02 -15.45
CA ALA A 327 -6.00 12.58 -15.76
C ALA A 327 -7.31 11.91 -15.28
N TRP A 328 -8.10 12.55 -14.42
CA TRP A 328 -9.37 11.98 -13.91
C TRP A 328 -10.60 12.49 -14.66
N LEU A 329 -10.45 13.50 -15.50
CA LEU A 329 -11.56 14.08 -16.26
C LEU A 329 -12.20 13.04 -17.19
N GLY A 330 -13.52 12.94 -17.13
CA GLY A 330 -14.28 11.97 -17.92
C GLY A 330 -14.26 10.54 -17.39
N HIS A 331 -13.52 10.24 -16.32
CA HIS A 331 -13.42 8.90 -15.74
C HIS A 331 -14.20 8.80 -14.41
N PRO A 332 -14.92 7.69 -14.16
CA PRO A 332 -15.61 7.49 -12.89
C PRO A 332 -14.61 7.26 -11.75
N LEU A 333 -15.01 7.63 -10.53
CA LEU A 333 -14.34 7.24 -9.29
C LEU A 333 -15.37 6.87 -8.22
N GLU A 334 -14.97 6.03 -7.27
CA GLU A 334 -15.78 5.63 -6.12
C GLU A 334 -14.94 5.62 -4.86
N VAL A 335 -15.51 6.13 -3.79
CA VAL A 335 -14.94 6.15 -2.45
C VAL A 335 -15.96 5.57 -1.49
N HIS A 336 -15.58 4.55 -0.73
CA HIS A 336 -16.43 3.89 0.23
C HIS A 336 -15.84 4.00 1.62
N ASP A 337 -16.64 4.47 2.58
CA ASP A 337 -16.32 4.53 4.00
C ASP A 337 -15.01 5.26 4.34
N LEU A 338 -14.70 6.34 3.61
CA LEU A 338 -13.57 7.20 3.95
C LEU A 338 -13.78 7.77 5.35
N SER A 339 -12.85 7.50 6.26
CA SER A 339 -12.98 7.93 7.65
C SER A 339 -12.86 9.45 7.79
N LEU A 340 -13.78 10.02 8.53
CA LEU A 340 -13.79 11.43 8.94
C LEU A 340 -13.47 11.59 10.43
N GLY A 341 -12.75 10.64 11.03
CA GLY A 341 -12.47 10.62 12.47
C GLY A 341 -13.74 10.41 13.28
N SER A 342 -13.92 11.18 14.35
CA SER A 342 -15.10 11.10 15.22
C SER A 342 -16.43 11.47 14.53
N ALA A 343 -16.38 12.12 13.36
CA ALA A 343 -17.54 12.50 12.58
C ALA A 343 -18.12 11.33 11.71
N GLY A 344 -17.51 10.15 11.77
CA GLY A 344 -17.99 8.97 11.04
C GLY A 344 -17.26 8.72 9.73
N SER A 345 -18.00 8.34 8.69
CA SER A 345 -17.46 8.03 7.37
C SER A 345 -18.21 8.76 6.25
N LEU A 346 -17.54 8.87 5.11
CA LEU A 346 -18.05 9.44 3.88
C LEU A 346 -17.88 8.42 2.75
N SER A 347 -18.97 8.16 2.03
CA SER A 347 -18.94 7.47 0.75
C SER A 347 -19.41 8.41 -0.35
N PHE A 348 -18.71 8.43 -1.46
CA PHE A 348 -19.18 9.19 -2.63
C PHE A 348 -18.68 8.57 -3.94
N ALA A 349 -19.42 8.85 -5.00
CA ALA A 349 -19.07 8.41 -6.34
C ALA A 349 -19.22 9.57 -7.33
N VAL A 350 -18.35 9.61 -8.32
CA VAL A 350 -18.44 10.54 -9.44
C VAL A 350 -18.69 9.77 -10.73
N ARG A 351 -19.70 10.20 -11.47
CA ARG A 351 -20.02 9.72 -12.82
C ARG A 351 -20.06 10.93 -13.77
N TRP A 352 -19.78 10.72 -15.01
CA TRP A 352 -19.73 11.81 -15.99
C TRP A 352 -20.95 11.79 -16.93
N HIS A 353 -21.60 12.93 -17.05
CA HIS A 353 -22.66 13.20 -18.03
C HIS A 353 -22.15 14.23 -19.04
N GLY A 354 -21.53 13.77 -20.13
CA GLY A 354 -20.73 14.62 -21.00
C GLY A 354 -19.55 15.22 -20.26
N GLU A 355 -19.46 16.54 -20.22
CA GLU A 355 -18.37 17.26 -19.53
C GLU A 355 -18.69 17.55 -18.04
N ARG A 356 -19.87 17.18 -17.55
CA ARG A 356 -20.30 17.49 -16.19
C ARG A 356 -20.23 16.29 -15.27
N PRO A 357 -19.60 16.39 -14.09
CA PRO A 357 -19.60 15.34 -13.09
C PRO A 357 -20.93 15.31 -12.33
N ALA A 358 -21.55 14.14 -12.27
CA ALA A 358 -22.63 13.82 -11.35
C ALA A 358 -22.04 13.16 -10.12
N VAL A 359 -22.31 13.72 -8.94
CA VAL A 359 -21.75 13.27 -7.67
C VAL A 359 -22.86 12.73 -6.81
N LEU A 360 -22.71 11.48 -6.36
CA LEU A 360 -23.58 10.83 -5.37
C LEU A 360 -22.80 10.77 -4.06
N TRP A 361 -23.47 10.98 -2.93
CA TRP A 361 -22.82 10.91 -1.62
C TRP A 361 -23.71 10.32 -0.54
N GLU A 362 -23.05 9.77 0.47
CA GLU A 362 -23.63 9.35 1.75
C GLU A 362 -22.62 9.66 2.87
N HIS A 363 -23.08 10.35 3.92
CA HIS A 363 -22.30 10.67 5.11
C HIS A 363 -23.21 10.93 6.31
N ARG A 364 -22.64 11.28 7.47
CA ARG A 364 -23.41 11.67 8.66
C ARG A 364 -22.90 12.99 9.24
N GLY A 365 -23.85 13.89 9.49
CA GLY A 365 -23.69 15.01 10.43
C GLY A 365 -22.80 16.19 10.01
N LEU A 366 -22.18 16.21 8.83
CA LEU A 366 -21.33 17.30 8.38
C LEU A 366 -21.90 17.97 7.11
N ARG A 367 -21.56 19.24 6.93
CA ARG A 367 -21.85 19.95 5.68
C ARG A 367 -20.80 19.57 4.63
N LEU A 368 -21.24 19.23 3.43
CA LEU A 368 -20.34 19.01 2.29
C LEU A 368 -20.16 20.30 1.49
N THR A 369 -18.96 20.54 1.04
CA THR A 369 -18.54 21.55 0.06
C THR A 369 -17.68 20.88 -1.01
N SER A 370 -17.26 21.60 -2.04
CA SER A 370 -16.42 21.04 -3.11
C SER A 370 -15.37 22.04 -3.58
N GLY A 371 -14.13 21.58 -3.71
CA GLY A 371 -13.08 22.33 -4.38
C GLY A 371 -13.23 22.30 -5.91
N ALA A 372 -13.87 21.25 -6.45
CA ALA A 372 -14.13 21.11 -7.88
C ALA A 372 -15.32 21.94 -8.38
N ASP A 373 -16.31 22.21 -7.51
CA ASP A 373 -17.43 23.14 -7.78
C ASP A 373 -17.65 24.00 -6.54
N ARG A 374 -16.95 25.11 -6.44
CA ARG A 374 -16.96 26.03 -5.27
C ARG A 374 -18.32 26.64 -4.98
N ALA A 375 -19.25 26.63 -5.94
CA ALA A 375 -20.62 27.13 -5.74
C ALA A 375 -21.52 26.08 -5.06
N TRP A 376 -21.11 24.81 -5.07
CA TRP A 376 -21.91 23.73 -4.53
C TRP A 376 -21.66 23.51 -3.03
N SER A 377 -22.73 23.26 -2.30
CA SER A 377 -22.69 22.73 -0.94
C SER A 377 -23.96 21.97 -0.61
N SER A 378 -23.88 21.01 0.31
CA SER A 378 -25.04 20.26 0.81
C SER A 378 -24.94 20.03 2.32
N ALA A 379 -26.09 20.10 3.01
CA ALA A 379 -26.24 19.64 4.38
C ALA A 379 -27.03 18.32 4.47
N ALA A 380 -27.41 17.75 3.34
CA ALA A 380 -28.13 16.47 3.29
C ALA A 380 -27.15 15.31 3.50
N GLU A 381 -27.52 14.33 4.34
CA GLU A 381 -26.70 13.16 4.65
C GLU A 381 -26.49 12.25 3.42
N SER A 382 -27.39 12.29 2.44
CA SER A 382 -27.26 11.58 1.17
C SER A 382 -27.92 12.36 0.04
N GLY A 383 -27.47 12.15 -1.18
CA GLY A 383 -28.05 12.79 -2.35
C GLY A 383 -27.25 12.62 -3.61
N GLU A 384 -27.70 13.31 -4.65
CA GLU A 384 -26.95 13.47 -5.90
C GLU A 384 -26.99 14.93 -6.36
N ALA A 385 -25.95 15.35 -7.05
CA ALA A 385 -25.87 16.66 -7.66
C ALA A 385 -25.07 16.59 -8.98
N LEU A 386 -25.48 17.42 -9.93
CA LEU A 386 -24.74 17.61 -11.16
C LEU A 386 -23.93 18.90 -11.03
N TRP A 387 -22.62 18.76 -10.86
CA TRP A 387 -21.71 19.91 -10.71
C TRP A 387 -21.44 20.63 -12.04
N ALA A 388 -20.89 21.82 -11.95
CA ALA A 388 -20.41 22.56 -13.12
C ALA A 388 -19.30 21.75 -13.82
N ALA A 389 -19.19 21.93 -15.14
CA ALA A 389 -18.05 21.38 -15.87
C ALA A 389 -16.76 21.98 -15.31
N PRO A 390 -15.73 21.16 -14.99
CA PRO A 390 -14.44 21.67 -14.58
C PRO A 390 -13.88 22.61 -15.64
N LEU A 391 -13.37 23.76 -15.22
CA LEU A 391 -12.63 24.63 -16.11
C LEU A 391 -11.38 23.84 -16.51
N GLY A 392 -11.30 23.40 -17.76
CA GLY A 392 -10.07 22.81 -18.27
C GLY A 392 -8.92 23.81 -18.05
N ASP A 393 -7.75 23.34 -17.62
CA ASP A 393 -6.55 24.14 -17.64
C ASP A 393 -6.42 24.76 -19.03
N LEU A 394 -6.76 26.06 -19.14
CA LEU A 394 -6.38 26.87 -20.28
C LEU A 394 -4.86 27.03 -20.16
N GLY A 395 -4.12 26.03 -20.77
CA GLY A 395 -2.68 25.93 -20.77
C GLY A 395 -1.93 27.16 -21.31
#